data_bd965ba0ca675a7a0f4732b4b896a42e
#
_entry.id   bd965ba0ca675a7a0f4732b4b896a42e
#
_cell.length_a   1.000
_cell.length_b   1.000
_cell.length_c   1.000
_cell.angle_alpha   90.00
_cell.angle_beta   90.00
_cell.angle_gamma   90.00
#
_symmetry.space_group_name_H-M   'P 1'
#
loop_
_entity.id
_entity.type
_entity.pdbx_description
1 polymer ?
#
loop_
_entity_poly.entity_id
_entity_poly.type
_entity_poly.pdbx_seq_one_letter_code
_entity_poly.pdbx_strand_id
1 'polypeptide(L)'
;VALATEHLPDIILMDIMLKGEMNGIEAADRIRRETNIPVIFLTAYADESTLAKAKVTQPYGYIIKPFKEIDIHTSIEMALYKHKKETEVLKERDMLYAIVENKESGRDILFVKSNSRLVKLKTTDIYFIEALKDYVVINTLNTRYTVHSTMKDIESKLPEPEFVRVHRSFIVRLDKITAIEGPNLILENDKKVIPIGGSYKDELAKRLNLV
;
A
#
# COMPACT_ATOMS: atom_id res chain seq x y z
N VAL A 1 14.17 12.60 1.83
CA VAL A 1 13.20 11.55 2.15
C VAL A 1 11.80 12.16 2.19
N ALA A 2 11.51 13.13 3.06
CA ALA A 2 10.17 13.70 3.21
C ALA A 2 9.51 14.13 1.88
N LEU A 3 10.21 14.85 1.02
CA LEU A 3 9.70 15.24 -0.31
C LEU A 3 9.35 14.04 -1.20
N ALA A 4 10.11 12.95 -1.11
CA ALA A 4 9.83 11.75 -1.90
C ALA A 4 8.55 11.04 -1.44
N THR A 5 8.29 11.01 -0.13
CA THR A 5 7.06 10.42 0.43
C THR A 5 5.84 11.32 0.26
N GLU A 6 6.04 12.63 0.22
CA GLU A 6 4.96 13.62 0.04
C GLU A 6 4.51 13.71 -1.42
N HIS A 7 5.47 13.81 -2.36
CA HIS A 7 5.17 14.04 -3.78
C HIS A 7 5.07 12.78 -4.62
N LEU A 8 5.63 11.65 -4.15
CA LEU A 8 5.64 10.35 -4.84
C LEU A 8 6.03 10.48 -6.33
N PRO A 9 7.23 11.01 -6.64
CA PRO A 9 7.66 11.17 -8.02
C PRO A 9 7.84 9.80 -8.71
N ASP A 10 7.77 9.78 -10.04
CA ASP A 10 7.96 8.56 -10.83
C ASP A 10 9.40 8.04 -10.78
N ILE A 11 10.38 8.91 -10.56
CA ILE A 11 11.80 8.60 -10.47
C ILE A 11 12.54 9.65 -9.64
N ILE A 12 13.65 9.25 -9.00
CA ILE A 12 14.52 10.15 -8.26
C ILE A 12 15.94 10.09 -8.83
N LEU A 13 16.48 11.26 -9.17
CA LEU A 13 17.92 11.43 -9.41
C LEU A 13 18.59 11.87 -8.11
N MET A 14 19.45 11.02 -7.55
CA MET A 14 20.04 11.18 -6.24
C MET A 14 21.55 11.39 -6.33
N ASP A 15 22.04 12.55 -5.91
CA ASP A 15 23.48 12.73 -5.74
C ASP A 15 23.98 11.87 -4.57
N ILE A 16 25.05 11.11 -4.76
CA ILE A 16 25.66 10.32 -3.69
C ILE A 16 26.22 11.26 -2.60
N MET A 17 26.81 12.38 -3.01
CA MET A 17 27.45 13.34 -2.09
C MET A 17 26.48 14.48 -1.73
N LEU A 18 25.57 14.22 -0.81
CA LEU A 18 24.70 15.25 -0.26
C LEU A 18 25.38 16.03 0.86
N LYS A 19 25.04 17.33 0.97
CA LYS A 19 25.42 18.15 2.12
C LYS A 19 24.43 17.92 3.26
N GLY A 20 24.89 17.45 4.41
CA GLY A 20 24.05 17.23 5.59
C GLY A 20 24.44 15.99 6.37
N GLU A 21 23.61 15.59 7.31
CA GLU A 21 23.84 14.44 8.19
C GLU A 21 23.66 13.08 7.47
N MET A 22 22.97 13.07 6.34
CA MET A 22 22.63 11.87 5.58
C MET A 22 23.20 11.98 4.16
N ASN A 23 23.94 10.98 3.70
CA ASN A 23 24.39 10.90 2.31
C ASN A 23 23.28 10.37 1.39
N GLY A 24 23.50 10.44 0.07
CA GLY A 24 22.50 10.03 -0.93
C GLY A 24 22.19 8.53 -0.89
N ILE A 25 23.16 7.69 -0.48
CA ILE A 25 22.96 6.22 -0.38
C ILE A 25 22.01 5.91 0.79
N GLU A 26 22.21 6.53 1.93
CA GLU A 26 21.35 6.40 3.12
C GLU A 26 19.94 6.93 2.84
N ALA A 27 19.84 8.07 2.13
CA ALA A 27 18.57 8.63 1.71
C ALA A 27 17.82 7.69 0.77
N ALA A 28 18.50 7.11 -0.22
CA ALA A 28 17.92 6.15 -1.16
C ALA A 28 17.45 4.86 -0.47
N ASP A 29 18.22 4.32 0.49
CA ASP A 29 17.84 3.15 1.28
C ASP A 29 16.55 3.41 2.07
N ARG A 30 16.46 4.58 2.69
CA ARG A 30 15.27 5.00 3.45
C ARG A 30 14.03 5.16 2.56
N ILE A 31 14.18 5.84 1.42
CA ILE A 31 13.12 6.01 0.42
C ILE A 31 12.64 4.63 -0.06
N ARG A 32 13.55 3.72 -0.36
CA ARG A 32 13.22 2.37 -0.83
C ARG A 32 12.42 1.56 0.20
N ARG A 33 12.70 1.72 1.49
CA ARG A 33 11.93 1.04 2.56
C ARG A 33 10.50 1.56 2.66
N GLU A 34 10.29 2.84 2.36
CA GLU A 34 9.00 3.51 2.50
C GLU A 34 8.19 3.54 1.21
N THR A 35 8.89 3.52 0.04
CA THR A 35 8.26 3.67 -1.27
C THR A 35 8.82 2.66 -2.27
N ASN A 36 8.20 2.58 -3.45
CA ASN A 36 8.71 1.78 -4.58
C ASN A 36 9.24 2.68 -5.71
N ILE A 37 9.72 3.88 -5.38
CA ILE A 37 10.20 4.85 -6.37
C ILE A 37 11.59 4.44 -6.84
N PRO A 38 11.83 4.32 -8.17
CA PRO A 38 13.15 4.01 -8.69
C PRO A 38 14.12 5.16 -8.46
N VAL A 39 15.36 4.82 -8.07
CA VAL A 39 16.43 5.79 -7.82
C VAL A 39 17.58 5.56 -8.79
N ILE A 40 18.07 6.63 -9.41
CA ILE A 40 19.32 6.67 -10.19
C ILE A 40 20.32 7.53 -9.41
N PHE A 41 21.52 7.04 -9.19
CA PHE A 41 22.57 7.83 -8.54
C PHE A 41 23.31 8.71 -9.52
N LEU A 42 23.58 9.94 -9.10
CA LEU A 42 24.52 10.87 -9.75
C LEU A 42 25.85 10.81 -8.98
N THR A 43 26.97 10.56 -9.68
CA THR A 43 28.28 10.40 -9.04
C THR A 43 29.39 11.09 -9.84
N ALA A 44 30.32 11.75 -9.16
CA ALA A 44 31.45 12.42 -9.80
C ALA A 44 32.63 11.48 -10.08
N TYR A 45 32.79 10.42 -9.39
CA TYR A 45 33.75 9.31 -9.49
C TYR A 45 33.65 8.55 -8.18
N ALA A 46 33.04 7.40 -8.22
CA ALA A 46 32.90 6.63 -6.98
C ALA A 46 34.10 5.68 -6.90
N ASP A 47 34.79 5.70 -5.79
CA ASP A 47 35.68 4.62 -5.43
C ASP A 47 34.88 3.30 -5.34
N GLU A 48 35.56 2.17 -5.46
CA GLU A 48 34.93 0.85 -5.43
C GLU A 48 34.12 0.64 -4.15
N SER A 49 34.52 1.24 -3.02
CA SER A 49 33.85 1.10 -1.73
C SER A 49 32.50 1.82 -1.70
N THR A 50 32.41 3.01 -2.29
CA THR A 50 31.16 3.78 -2.41
C THR A 50 30.20 3.12 -3.38
N LEU A 51 30.68 2.60 -4.51
CA LEU A 51 29.85 1.83 -5.44
C LEU A 51 29.34 0.53 -4.83
N ALA A 52 30.16 -0.18 -4.02
CA ALA A 52 29.73 -1.37 -3.32
C ALA A 52 28.58 -1.09 -2.34
N LYS A 53 28.68 0.01 -1.58
CA LYS A 53 27.60 0.45 -0.68
C LYS A 53 26.33 0.85 -1.45
N ALA A 54 26.49 1.59 -2.53
CA ALA A 54 25.36 2.01 -3.37
C ALA A 54 24.63 0.82 -4.02
N LYS A 55 25.35 -0.24 -4.42
CA LYS A 55 24.74 -1.48 -4.97
C LYS A 55 23.75 -2.15 -4.02
N VAL A 56 23.98 -2.08 -2.70
CA VAL A 56 23.10 -2.68 -1.69
C VAL A 56 21.69 -2.07 -1.73
N THR A 57 21.59 -0.78 -2.10
CA THR A 57 20.28 -0.11 -2.25
C THR A 57 19.55 -0.51 -3.54
N GLN A 58 20.18 -1.33 -4.41
CA GLN A 58 19.64 -1.79 -5.70
C GLN A 58 19.09 -0.64 -6.55
N PRO A 59 19.93 0.35 -6.91
CA PRO A 59 19.49 1.47 -7.73
C PRO A 59 19.19 1.00 -9.17
N TYR A 60 18.39 1.77 -9.87
CA TYR A 60 18.04 1.50 -11.27
C TYR A 60 19.14 1.93 -12.26
N GLY A 61 20.10 2.74 -11.83
CA GLY A 61 21.24 3.14 -12.62
C GLY A 61 22.18 4.09 -11.90
N TYR A 62 23.25 4.45 -12.64
CA TYR A 62 24.26 5.45 -12.22
C TYR A 62 24.52 6.37 -13.40
N ILE A 63 24.65 7.66 -13.13
CA ILE A 63 25.05 8.67 -14.11
C ILE A 63 26.33 9.32 -13.60
N ILE A 64 27.41 9.26 -14.38
CA ILE A 64 28.72 9.81 -14.00
C ILE A 64 28.80 11.27 -14.42
N LYS A 65 29.19 12.14 -13.47
CA LYS A 65 29.48 13.56 -13.74
C LYS A 65 30.87 13.71 -14.39
N PRO A 66 31.04 14.62 -15.37
CA PRO A 66 30.03 15.45 -16.01
C PRO A 66 29.18 14.63 -17.00
N PHE A 67 27.86 14.85 -17.00
CA PHE A 67 26.91 14.15 -17.86
C PHE A 67 26.35 15.08 -18.94
N LYS A 68 25.91 14.49 -20.04
CA LYS A 68 25.17 15.16 -21.12
C LYS A 68 23.68 14.93 -20.91
N GLU A 69 22.86 15.78 -21.50
CA GLU A 69 21.39 15.65 -21.44
C GLU A 69 20.93 14.26 -21.91
N ILE A 70 21.57 13.73 -22.98
CA ILE A 70 21.23 12.41 -23.50
C ILE A 70 21.48 11.29 -22.49
N ASP A 71 22.52 11.40 -21.65
CA ASP A 71 22.85 10.39 -20.65
C ASP A 71 21.76 10.33 -19.55
N ILE A 72 21.25 11.51 -19.16
CA ILE A 72 20.16 11.63 -18.19
C ILE A 72 18.88 11.04 -18.80
N HIS A 73 18.49 11.48 -20.01
CA HIS A 73 17.27 11.04 -20.67
C HIS A 73 17.24 9.52 -20.85
N THR A 74 18.31 8.96 -21.42
CA THR A 74 18.40 7.51 -21.63
C THR A 74 18.35 6.72 -20.34
N SER A 75 19.04 7.19 -19.29
CA SER A 75 19.04 6.53 -17.98
C SER A 75 17.66 6.54 -17.33
N ILE A 76 16.93 7.65 -17.44
CA ILE A 76 15.56 7.77 -16.92
C ILE A 76 14.63 6.81 -17.65
N GLU A 77 14.64 6.79 -18.98
CA GLU A 77 13.79 5.90 -19.76
C GLU A 77 14.05 4.42 -19.44
N MET A 78 15.32 4.02 -19.39
CA MET A 78 15.71 2.66 -19.04
C MET A 78 15.26 2.27 -17.63
N ALA A 79 15.43 3.17 -16.65
CA ALA A 79 15.04 2.92 -15.28
C ALA A 79 13.53 2.78 -15.12
N LEU A 80 12.75 3.67 -15.74
CA LEU A 80 11.29 3.60 -15.73
C LEU A 80 10.77 2.33 -16.42
N TYR A 81 11.35 1.96 -17.55
CA TYR A 81 10.99 0.72 -18.26
C TYR A 81 11.27 -0.51 -17.40
N LYS A 82 12.47 -0.60 -16.80
CA LYS A 82 12.85 -1.70 -15.92
C LYS A 82 11.93 -1.78 -14.70
N HIS A 83 11.69 -0.65 -14.04
CA HIS A 83 10.79 -0.55 -12.88
C HIS A 83 9.37 -1.02 -13.21
N LYS A 84 8.84 -0.60 -14.36
CA LYS A 84 7.53 -1.04 -14.85
C LYS A 84 7.49 -2.56 -15.03
N LYS A 85 8.50 -3.15 -15.68
CA LYS A 85 8.57 -4.59 -15.88
C LYS A 85 8.68 -5.38 -14.59
N GLU A 86 9.52 -4.96 -13.67
CA GLU A 86 9.61 -5.59 -12.34
C GLU A 86 8.29 -5.52 -11.57
N THR A 87 7.61 -4.38 -11.66
CA THR A 87 6.29 -4.21 -11.02
C THR A 87 5.22 -5.09 -11.66
N GLU A 88 5.23 -5.27 -12.99
CA GLU A 88 4.32 -6.19 -13.70
C GLU A 88 4.54 -7.65 -13.26
N VAL A 89 5.79 -8.12 -13.22
CA VAL A 89 6.13 -9.48 -12.78
C VAL A 89 5.73 -9.72 -11.32
N LEU A 90 5.94 -8.73 -10.45
CA LEU A 90 5.51 -8.83 -9.05
C LEU A 90 3.98 -8.92 -8.94
N LYS A 91 3.23 -8.15 -9.75
CA LYS A 91 1.76 -8.24 -9.78
C LYS A 91 1.27 -9.60 -10.26
N GLU A 92 1.87 -10.15 -11.31
CA GLU A 92 1.52 -11.48 -11.83
C GLU A 92 1.81 -12.57 -10.78
N ARG A 93 2.98 -12.52 -10.16
CA ARG A 93 3.33 -13.44 -9.07
C ARG A 93 2.33 -13.36 -7.92
N ASP A 94 2.01 -12.15 -7.47
CA ASP A 94 1.11 -11.90 -6.36
C ASP A 94 -0.31 -12.38 -6.68
N MET A 95 -0.73 -12.22 -7.94
CA MET A 95 -2.01 -12.73 -8.43
C MET A 95 -2.03 -14.28 -8.44
N LEU A 96 -0.96 -14.93 -8.87
CA LEU A 96 -0.83 -16.39 -8.85
C LEU A 96 -0.86 -16.92 -7.42
N TYR A 97 -0.14 -16.32 -6.49
CA TYR A 97 -0.20 -16.71 -5.08
C TYR A 97 -1.61 -16.55 -4.49
N ALA A 98 -2.29 -15.46 -4.79
CA ALA A 98 -3.67 -15.24 -4.35
C ALA A 98 -4.64 -16.31 -4.89
N ILE A 99 -4.44 -16.77 -6.12
CA ILE A 99 -5.26 -17.84 -6.73
C ILE A 99 -4.98 -19.20 -6.07
N VAL A 100 -3.73 -19.53 -5.81
CA VAL A 100 -3.31 -20.81 -5.22
C VAL A 100 -3.80 -20.91 -3.76
N GLU A 101 -3.59 -19.87 -2.96
CA GLU A 101 -4.01 -19.88 -1.54
C GLU A 101 -5.53 -19.77 -1.34
N ASN A 102 -6.26 -19.07 -2.23
CA ASN A 102 -7.73 -19.03 -2.18
C ASN A 102 -8.39 -20.40 -2.50
N LYS A 103 -7.66 -21.31 -3.14
CA LYS A 103 -8.14 -22.68 -3.35
C LYS A 103 -8.03 -23.58 -2.11
N GLU A 104 -7.07 -23.29 -1.22
CA GLU A 104 -6.76 -24.12 -0.06
C GLU A 104 -7.37 -23.61 1.26
N SER A 105 -7.63 -22.32 1.38
CA SER A 105 -7.99 -21.69 2.67
C SER A 105 -9.29 -20.94 2.58
N GLY A 106 -10.38 -21.45 2.14
CA GLY A 106 -11.65 -20.72 2.25
C GLY A 106 -11.48 -19.16 2.25
N ARG A 107 -12.52 -18.37 2.21
CA ARG A 107 -12.46 -16.89 2.12
C ARG A 107 -11.89 -16.16 3.38
N ASP A 108 -11.09 -16.85 4.20
CA ASP A 108 -10.61 -16.33 5.48
C ASP A 108 -9.35 -15.46 5.39
N ILE A 109 -8.78 -15.34 4.19
CA ILE A 109 -7.54 -14.61 3.95
C ILE A 109 -7.74 -13.59 2.84
N LEU A 110 -7.34 -12.35 3.11
CA LEU A 110 -7.32 -11.25 2.16
C LEU A 110 -5.87 -10.81 1.92
N PHE A 111 -5.43 -10.82 0.65
CA PHE A 111 -4.16 -10.24 0.26
C PHE A 111 -4.36 -8.80 -0.21
N VAL A 112 -3.63 -7.87 0.38
CA VAL A 112 -3.70 -6.45 0.04
C VAL A 112 -2.32 -5.87 -0.21
N LYS A 113 -2.24 -5.00 -1.21
CA LYS A 113 -1.01 -4.26 -1.48
C LYS A 113 -1.03 -2.96 -0.68
N SER A 114 -0.18 -2.89 0.33
CA SER A 114 0.01 -1.69 1.15
C SER A 114 1.50 -1.33 1.20
N ASN A 115 1.85 -0.06 0.96
CA ASN A 115 3.23 0.43 0.97
C ASN A 115 4.19 -0.45 0.14
N SER A 116 3.82 -0.74 -1.11
CA SER A 116 4.59 -1.58 -2.05
C SER A 116 4.83 -3.04 -1.61
N ARG A 117 4.17 -3.50 -0.53
CA ARG A 117 4.23 -4.88 -0.04
C ARG A 117 2.87 -5.54 -0.19
N LEU A 118 2.89 -6.82 -0.54
CA LEU A 118 1.71 -7.67 -0.43
C LEU A 118 1.61 -8.15 1.03
N VAL A 119 0.52 -7.79 1.68
CA VAL A 119 0.26 -8.15 3.08
C VAL A 119 -0.87 -9.17 3.12
N LYS A 120 -0.61 -10.29 3.80
CA LYS A 120 -1.60 -11.33 4.09
C LYS A 120 -2.36 -10.93 5.35
N LEU A 121 -3.66 -10.74 5.23
CA LEU A 121 -4.56 -10.40 6.33
C LEU A 121 -5.55 -11.54 6.56
N LYS A 122 -5.73 -11.95 7.80
CA LYS A 122 -6.88 -12.78 8.16
C LYS A 122 -8.12 -11.88 8.20
N THR A 123 -9.21 -12.30 7.57
CA THR A 123 -10.45 -11.53 7.59
C THR A 123 -11.00 -11.37 9.01
N THR A 124 -10.70 -12.33 9.90
CA THR A 124 -11.02 -12.29 11.32
C THR A 124 -10.38 -11.12 12.08
N ASP A 125 -9.24 -10.61 11.59
CA ASP A 125 -8.52 -9.51 12.24
C ASP A 125 -9.04 -8.13 11.80
N ILE A 126 -9.87 -8.08 10.75
CA ILE A 126 -10.41 -6.83 10.20
C ILE A 126 -11.63 -6.40 11.00
N TYR A 127 -11.61 -5.17 11.48
CA TYR A 127 -12.73 -4.56 12.22
C TYR A 127 -13.67 -3.80 11.29
N PHE A 128 -13.10 -2.93 10.49
CA PHE A 128 -13.84 -2.17 9.49
C PHE A 128 -12.91 -1.67 8.38
N ILE A 129 -13.52 -1.26 7.29
CA ILE A 129 -12.85 -0.66 6.13
C ILE A 129 -13.49 0.70 5.87
N GLU A 130 -12.67 1.71 5.65
CA GLU A 130 -13.12 3.06 5.36
C GLU A 130 -12.56 3.58 4.04
N ALA A 131 -13.36 4.37 3.33
CA ALA A 131 -12.93 5.06 2.12
C ALA A 131 -12.11 6.31 2.47
N LEU A 132 -10.98 6.48 1.79
CA LEU A 132 -10.11 7.64 1.90
C LEU A 132 -9.69 8.12 0.51
N LYS A 133 -10.47 9.01 -0.11
CA LYS A 133 -10.28 9.48 -1.49
C LYS A 133 -10.17 8.28 -2.47
N ASP A 134 -9.03 8.12 -3.14
CA ASP A 134 -8.74 7.05 -4.09
C ASP A 134 -8.23 5.76 -3.42
N TYR A 135 -8.23 5.71 -2.10
CA TYR A 135 -7.76 4.59 -1.29
C TYR A 135 -8.86 4.06 -0.39
N VAL A 136 -8.67 2.86 0.07
CA VAL A 136 -9.40 2.29 1.21
C VAL A 136 -8.42 2.02 2.34
N VAL A 137 -8.85 2.22 3.57
CA VAL A 137 -8.08 1.90 4.77
C VAL A 137 -8.72 0.72 5.47
N ILE A 138 -7.98 -0.39 5.55
CA ILE A 138 -8.38 -1.58 6.27
C ILE A 138 -7.88 -1.45 7.70
N ASN A 139 -8.80 -1.42 8.65
CA ASN A 139 -8.49 -1.25 10.07
C ASN A 139 -8.55 -2.60 10.78
N THR A 140 -7.44 -3.00 11.37
CA THR A 140 -7.32 -4.15 12.28
C THR A 140 -7.14 -3.66 13.72
N LEU A 141 -7.07 -4.55 14.70
CA LEU A 141 -6.89 -4.17 16.10
C LEU A 141 -5.64 -3.27 16.32
N ASN A 142 -4.53 -3.64 15.69
CA ASN A 142 -3.21 -3.03 15.97
C ASN A 142 -2.64 -2.22 14.79
N THR A 143 -3.20 -2.35 13.58
CA THR A 143 -2.57 -1.80 12.38
C THR A 143 -3.62 -1.32 11.38
N ARG A 144 -3.23 -0.31 10.60
CA ARG A 144 -4.02 0.21 9.47
C ARG A 144 -3.27 -0.03 8.17
N TYR A 145 -3.97 -0.52 7.15
CA TYR A 145 -3.40 -0.78 5.83
C TYR A 145 -4.10 0.10 4.80
N THR A 146 -3.36 1.01 4.20
CA THR A 146 -3.86 1.85 3.10
C THR A 146 -3.64 1.12 1.78
N VAL A 147 -4.71 0.92 1.03
CA VAL A 147 -4.74 0.14 -0.20
C VAL A 147 -5.35 0.97 -1.32
N HIS A 148 -4.69 1.04 -2.45
CA HIS A 148 -5.26 1.66 -3.66
C HIS A 148 -6.31 0.73 -4.26
N SER A 149 -7.57 0.97 -3.91
CA SER A 149 -8.72 0.15 -4.33
C SER A 149 -10.01 0.93 -4.12
N THR A 150 -11.10 0.44 -4.68
CA THR A 150 -12.43 1.00 -4.43
C THR A 150 -13.16 0.19 -3.35
N MET A 151 -14.15 0.83 -2.70
CA MET A 151 -15.00 0.14 -1.71
C MET A 151 -15.71 -1.08 -2.32
N LYS A 152 -16.14 -0.99 -3.59
CA LYS A 152 -16.80 -2.07 -4.31
C LYS A 152 -15.86 -3.25 -4.56
N ASP A 153 -14.61 -2.97 -4.96
CA ASP A 153 -13.62 -4.04 -5.23
C ASP A 153 -13.20 -4.76 -3.95
N ILE A 154 -13.07 -4.05 -2.84
CA ILE A 154 -12.77 -4.69 -1.56
C ILE A 154 -13.97 -5.51 -1.07
N GLU A 155 -15.18 -4.95 -1.14
CA GLU A 155 -16.41 -5.62 -0.74
C GLU A 155 -16.58 -6.99 -1.44
N SER A 156 -16.32 -7.09 -2.74
CA SER A 156 -16.41 -8.34 -3.50
C SER A 156 -15.40 -9.41 -3.10
N LYS A 157 -14.33 -9.04 -2.40
CA LYS A 157 -13.28 -9.96 -1.93
C LYS A 157 -13.46 -10.41 -0.48
N LEU A 158 -14.37 -9.78 0.26
CA LEU A 158 -14.66 -10.14 1.64
C LEU A 158 -15.69 -11.29 1.70
N PRO A 159 -15.62 -12.14 2.74
CA PRO A 159 -16.65 -13.14 2.98
C PRO A 159 -17.99 -12.47 3.31
N GLU A 160 -18.94 -12.64 2.42
CA GLU A 160 -20.26 -12.00 2.48
C GLU A 160 -21.02 -12.22 3.80
N PRO A 161 -21.00 -13.41 4.42
CA PRO A 161 -21.66 -13.62 5.71
C PRO A 161 -21.09 -12.80 6.86
N GLU A 162 -19.83 -12.38 6.79
CA GLU A 162 -19.10 -11.79 7.90
C GLU A 162 -19.00 -10.27 7.82
N PHE A 163 -19.15 -9.69 6.63
CA PHE A 163 -19.02 -8.27 6.39
C PHE A 163 -20.30 -7.68 5.80
N VAL A 164 -20.60 -6.45 6.18
CA VAL A 164 -21.71 -5.68 5.63
C VAL A 164 -21.30 -4.25 5.37
N ARG A 165 -21.74 -3.73 4.25
CA ARG A 165 -21.57 -2.31 3.95
C ARG A 165 -22.66 -1.52 4.64
N VAL A 166 -22.26 -0.58 5.50
CA VAL A 166 -23.17 0.21 6.34
C VAL A 166 -23.25 1.67 5.95
N HIS A 167 -22.33 2.11 5.09
CA HIS A 167 -22.28 3.47 4.57
C HIS A 167 -21.56 3.50 3.21
N ARG A 168 -21.75 4.54 2.42
CA ARG A 168 -20.97 4.71 1.17
C ARG A 168 -19.46 4.63 1.39
N SER A 169 -19.00 4.96 2.60
CA SER A 169 -17.57 5.00 2.97
C SER A 169 -17.18 3.95 4.02
N PHE A 170 -18.08 3.07 4.47
CA PHE A 170 -17.76 2.10 5.51
C PHE A 170 -18.33 0.70 5.23
N ILE A 171 -17.46 -0.32 5.40
CA ILE A 171 -17.80 -1.74 5.51
C ILE A 171 -17.36 -2.17 6.91
N VAL A 172 -18.19 -2.91 7.63
CA VAL A 172 -17.88 -3.39 8.99
C VAL A 172 -17.97 -4.92 9.06
N ARG A 173 -17.20 -5.50 9.94
CA ARG A 173 -17.30 -6.91 10.28
C ARG A 173 -18.38 -7.08 11.35
N LEU A 174 -19.35 -7.98 11.11
CA LEU A 174 -20.57 -8.12 11.92
C LEU A 174 -20.27 -8.52 13.37
N ASP A 175 -19.36 -9.46 13.59
CA ASP A 175 -18.97 -9.94 14.93
C ASP A 175 -18.22 -8.89 15.79
N LYS A 176 -17.79 -7.79 15.16
CA LYS A 176 -17.14 -6.66 15.85
C LYS A 176 -18.09 -5.54 16.25
N ILE A 177 -19.39 -5.67 15.95
CA ILE A 177 -20.40 -4.72 16.35
C ILE A 177 -20.82 -5.03 17.79
N THR A 178 -20.67 -4.05 18.71
CA THR A 178 -21.07 -4.20 20.12
C THR A 178 -22.39 -3.53 20.42
N ALA A 179 -22.73 -2.43 19.73
CA ALA A 179 -23.97 -1.71 19.92
C ALA A 179 -24.40 -0.92 18.69
N ILE A 180 -25.69 -0.60 18.61
CA ILE A 180 -26.26 0.36 17.69
C ILE A 180 -26.88 1.48 18.51
N GLU A 181 -26.38 2.72 18.29
CA GLU A 181 -26.86 3.90 18.98
C GLU A 181 -27.39 4.91 17.98
N GLY A 182 -28.72 4.94 17.81
CA GLY A 182 -29.37 5.80 16.83
C GLY A 182 -28.91 5.50 15.40
N PRO A 183 -28.31 6.46 14.67
CA PRO A 183 -27.84 6.23 13.31
C PRO A 183 -26.43 5.69 13.24
N ASN A 184 -25.84 5.23 14.37
CA ASN A 184 -24.44 4.87 14.45
C ASN A 184 -24.22 3.44 14.96
N LEU A 185 -23.10 2.83 14.51
CA LEU A 185 -22.56 1.57 15.03
C LEU A 185 -21.39 1.85 15.98
N ILE A 186 -21.34 1.11 17.05
CA ILE A 186 -20.21 1.05 17.99
C ILE A 186 -19.48 -0.28 17.79
N LEU A 187 -18.18 -0.22 17.57
CA LEU A 187 -17.35 -1.42 17.39
C LEU A 187 -16.57 -1.75 18.66
N GLU A 188 -16.25 -3.04 18.79
CA GLU A 188 -15.43 -3.57 19.86
C GLU A 188 -14.01 -2.95 19.83
N ASN A 189 -13.45 -2.63 21.04
CA ASN A 189 -12.09 -2.12 21.25
C ASN A 189 -11.70 -0.83 20.48
N ASP A 190 -12.52 -0.36 19.58
CA ASP A 190 -12.33 0.91 18.92
C ASP A 190 -13.57 1.77 19.23
N LYS A 191 -13.39 2.81 20.01
CA LYS A 191 -14.46 3.77 20.30
C LYS A 191 -14.90 4.56 19.05
N LYS A 192 -14.62 4.03 17.86
CA LYS A 192 -15.00 4.65 16.59
C LYS A 192 -16.50 4.47 16.37
N VAL A 193 -17.16 5.58 16.23
CA VAL A 193 -18.56 5.66 15.86
C VAL A 193 -18.67 5.65 14.34
N ILE A 194 -19.31 4.63 13.76
CA ILE A 194 -19.48 4.47 12.34
C ILE A 194 -20.92 4.83 11.94
N PRO A 195 -21.15 5.82 11.09
CA PRO A 195 -22.50 6.20 10.68
C PRO A 195 -23.13 5.15 9.77
N ILE A 196 -24.43 4.90 9.97
CA ILE A 196 -25.25 4.05 9.09
C ILE A 196 -25.93 4.94 8.06
N GLY A 197 -25.61 4.73 6.78
CA GLY A 197 -26.30 5.42 5.69
C GLY A 197 -27.74 4.90 5.51
N GLY A 198 -28.67 5.80 5.19
CA GLY A 198 -30.10 5.45 5.07
C GLY A 198 -30.39 4.26 4.15
N SER A 199 -29.70 4.19 3.00
CA SER A 199 -29.85 3.09 2.03
C SER A 199 -29.26 1.75 2.46
N TYR A 200 -28.54 1.70 3.59
CA TYR A 200 -27.89 0.49 4.09
C TYR A 200 -28.57 -0.10 5.34
N LYS A 201 -29.58 0.60 5.90
CA LYS A 201 -30.25 0.20 7.13
C LYS A 201 -30.99 -1.13 7.01
N ASP A 202 -31.71 -1.32 5.92
CA ASP A 202 -32.53 -2.51 5.72
C ASP A 202 -31.67 -3.77 5.56
N GLU A 203 -30.55 -3.66 4.85
CA GLU A 203 -29.60 -4.77 4.70
C GLU A 203 -28.91 -5.10 6.04
N LEU A 204 -28.49 -4.08 6.79
CA LEU A 204 -27.91 -4.26 8.11
C LEU A 204 -28.89 -4.93 9.08
N ALA A 205 -30.17 -4.48 9.10
CA ALA A 205 -31.21 -5.05 9.96
C ALA A 205 -31.44 -6.53 9.68
N LYS A 206 -31.49 -6.91 8.39
CA LYS A 206 -31.59 -8.32 7.98
C LYS A 206 -30.41 -9.17 8.44
N ARG A 207 -29.19 -8.63 8.35
CA ARG A 207 -27.96 -9.33 8.74
C ARG A 207 -27.82 -9.53 10.25
N LEU A 208 -28.34 -8.60 11.04
CA LEU A 208 -28.23 -8.62 12.51
C LEU A 208 -29.39 -9.35 13.20
N ASN A 209 -30.38 -9.90 12.44
CA ASN A 209 -31.58 -10.54 13.01
C ASN A 209 -32.23 -9.67 14.11
N LEU A 210 -32.36 -8.36 13.84
CA LEU A 210 -32.98 -7.46 14.83
C LEU A 210 -34.44 -7.84 15.06
N VAL A 211 -34.77 -8.06 16.36
CA VAL A 211 -36.12 -8.39 16.86
C VAL A 211 -36.88 -7.11 17.16
#